data_6aaf752377cd3c55a740408c7e5cff89
#
_entry.id   6aaf752377cd3c55a740408c7e5cff89
#
_cell.length_a   1.000
_cell.length_b   1.000
_cell.length_c   1.000
_cell.angle_alpha   90.00
_cell.angle_beta   90.00
_cell.angle_gamma   90.00
#
_symmetry.space_group_name_H-M   'P 1'
#
loop_
_entity.id
_entity.type
_entity.pdbx_description
1 polymer ?
#
loop_
_entity_poly.entity_id
_entity_poly.type
_entity_poly.pdbx_seq_one_letter_code
_entity_poly.pdbx_strand_id
1 'polypeptide(L)'
;MSKKIKVAIIGCGAIANSAHIPAYMKNEKAEIKYFCDIIPERADAAVEKYGCGKAVYDYHEILDDPELDSVSVCTHNDLHSVIAIDFMRADKDVLSEKPAARVLSEALEMQKVAHETGRILSIGVCNRFGTAVNHIKDLIDAGELGEVYHVYASFRANRSIPGIGGDFTRKSASGGGTLIDWGVHYLDLILYCCGEPKPLTASGEAFCKLGKNIKDYVYTGMWAENTADMDGVYDVDDSVTGIIRTDGPTISFNGAWAENIGESETYIDFIGDKAGIRHQYCGGFVLYSVKNGMLLRSEPKFRSKDFYEEEINSFVDCVITREHNRADIDLAIATSKIMQAIYDSSELHREVVID
;
A
#
# COMPACT_ATOMS: atom_id res chain seq x y z
N MET A 1 -11.94 -4.93 -32.85
CA MET A 1 -11.79 -4.74 -31.40
C MET A 1 -10.36 -5.07 -31.05
N SER A 2 -9.66 -4.24 -30.30
CA SER A 2 -8.32 -4.56 -29.81
C SER A 2 -8.41 -5.83 -28.93
N LYS A 3 -7.39 -6.70 -29.00
CA LYS A 3 -7.30 -7.88 -28.11
C LYS A 3 -7.29 -7.39 -26.64
N LYS A 4 -8.20 -7.91 -25.81
CA LYS A 4 -8.19 -7.67 -24.37
C LYS A 4 -7.01 -8.42 -23.73
N ILE A 5 -6.39 -7.83 -22.72
CA ILE A 5 -5.43 -8.58 -21.90
C ILE A 5 -6.18 -9.57 -21.01
N LYS A 6 -5.61 -10.74 -20.82
CA LYS A 6 -6.14 -11.79 -19.96
C LYS A 6 -5.44 -11.78 -18.60
N VAL A 7 -6.23 -11.68 -17.54
CA VAL A 7 -5.73 -11.51 -16.16
C VAL A 7 -6.13 -12.70 -15.30
N ALA A 8 -5.25 -13.13 -14.40
CA ALA A 8 -5.60 -14.01 -13.29
C ALA A 8 -5.62 -13.22 -11.97
N ILE A 9 -6.59 -13.53 -11.12
CA ILE A 9 -6.66 -13.05 -9.74
C ILE A 9 -6.13 -14.16 -8.83
N ILE A 10 -5.04 -13.90 -8.14
CA ILE A 10 -4.40 -14.85 -7.22
C ILE A 10 -4.70 -14.41 -5.78
N GLY A 11 -5.53 -15.19 -5.09
CA GLY A 11 -6.17 -14.80 -3.84
C GLY A 11 -7.54 -14.15 -4.08
N CYS A 12 -8.62 -14.87 -3.74
CA CYS A 12 -10.01 -14.41 -3.91
C CYS A 12 -10.59 -13.92 -2.56
N GLY A 13 -9.74 -13.26 -1.74
CA GLY A 13 -10.09 -12.72 -0.42
C GLY A 13 -10.83 -11.39 -0.48
N ALA A 14 -10.77 -10.64 0.64
CA ALA A 14 -11.49 -9.38 0.82
C ALA A 14 -11.07 -8.31 -0.20
N ILE A 15 -9.77 -8.05 -0.36
CA ILE A 15 -9.26 -6.99 -1.25
C ILE A 15 -9.56 -7.32 -2.73
N ALA A 16 -9.41 -8.58 -3.14
CA ALA A 16 -9.76 -8.99 -4.48
C ALA A 16 -11.24 -8.70 -4.79
N ASN A 17 -12.15 -9.07 -3.87
CA ASN A 17 -13.60 -8.93 -4.06
C ASN A 17 -14.12 -7.49 -3.90
N SER A 18 -13.45 -6.65 -3.12
CA SER A 18 -13.88 -5.25 -2.88
C SER A 18 -13.26 -4.25 -3.86
N ALA A 19 -12.09 -4.55 -4.42
CA ALA A 19 -11.30 -3.62 -5.24
C ALA A 19 -10.93 -4.20 -6.61
N HIS A 20 -10.05 -5.19 -6.68
CA HIS A 20 -9.45 -5.64 -7.94
C HIS A 20 -10.48 -6.19 -8.93
N ILE A 21 -11.27 -7.20 -8.53
CA ILE A 21 -12.23 -7.84 -9.42
C ILE A 21 -13.27 -6.84 -9.96
N PRO A 22 -13.92 -6.00 -9.11
CA PRO A 22 -14.84 -4.98 -9.61
C PRO A 22 -14.21 -3.99 -10.58
N ALA A 23 -12.95 -3.60 -10.39
CA ALA A 23 -12.23 -2.69 -11.28
C ALA A 23 -11.93 -3.36 -12.64
N TYR A 24 -11.42 -4.60 -12.65
CA TYR A 24 -11.22 -5.35 -13.90
C TYR A 24 -12.53 -5.59 -14.65
N MET A 25 -13.63 -5.89 -13.94
CA MET A 25 -14.95 -6.09 -14.58
C MET A 25 -15.47 -4.84 -15.29
N LYS A 26 -15.09 -3.65 -14.86
CA LYS A 26 -15.42 -2.37 -15.51
C LYS A 26 -14.46 -2.03 -16.65
N ASN A 27 -13.25 -2.60 -16.68
CA ASN A 27 -12.25 -2.26 -17.67
C ASN A 27 -12.52 -2.94 -19.01
N GLU A 28 -12.76 -2.15 -20.07
CA GLU A 28 -13.06 -2.69 -21.41
C GLU A 28 -11.85 -3.33 -22.11
N LYS A 29 -10.62 -3.09 -21.63
CA LYS A 29 -9.35 -3.57 -22.21
C LYS A 29 -8.84 -4.85 -21.55
N ALA A 30 -9.47 -5.31 -20.47
CA ALA A 30 -9.08 -6.51 -19.74
C ALA A 30 -10.23 -7.53 -19.66
N GLU A 31 -9.90 -8.79 -19.42
CA GLU A 31 -10.84 -9.85 -19.06
C GLU A 31 -10.20 -10.77 -18.02
N ILE A 32 -10.97 -11.17 -17.01
CA ILE A 32 -10.50 -12.13 -16.00
C ILE A 32 -10.62 -13.54 -16.59
N LYS A 33 -9.48 -14.22 -16.74
CA LYS A 33 -9.41 -15.60 -17.23
C LYS A 33 -9.46 -16.62 -16.10
N TYR A 34 -8.83 -16.31 -14.96
CA TYR A 34 -8.75 -17.20 -13.81
C TYR A 34 -9.00 -16.49 -12.49
N PHE A 35 -9.68 -17.22 -11.60
CA PHE A 35 -9.75 -16.95 -10.17
C PHE A 35 -9.01 -18.08 -9.45
N CYS A 36 -7.92 -17.76 -8.76
CA CYS A 36 -7.08 -18.75 -8.06
C CYS A 36 -7.13 -18.51 -6.55
N ASP A 37 -7.48 -19.55 -5.79
CA ASP A 37 -7.37 -19.53 -4.32
C ASP A 37 -7.14 -20.94 -3.82
N ILE A 38 -6.25 -21.10 -2.81
CA ILE A 38 -5.99 -22.39 -2.17
C ILE A 38 -7.22 -22.92 -1.40
N ILE A 39 -8.20 -22.06 -1.13
CA ILE A 39 -9.50 -22.41 -0.58
C ILE A 39 -10.47 -22.50 -1.77
N PRO A 40 -10.81 -23.72 -2.24
CA PRO A 40 -11.59 -23.90 -3.47
C PRO A 40 -12.91 -23.10 -3.49
N GLU A 41 -13.58 -23.06 -2.34
CA GLU A 41 -14.87 -22.38 -2.20
C GLU A 41 -14.79 -20.88 -2.51
N ARG A 42 -13.64 -20.23 -2.31
CA ARG A 42 -13.43 -18.82 -2.63
C ARG A 42 -13.28 -18.59 -4.14
N ALA A 43 -12.53 -19.45 -4.82
CA ALA A 43 -12.38 -19.37 -6.27
C ALA A 43 -13.69 -19.68 -6.99
N ASP A 44 -14.39 -20.74 -6.56
CA ASP A 44 -15.69 -21.14 -7.11
C ASP A 44 -16.75 -20.04 -6.90
N ALA A 45 -16.83 -19.48 -5.70
CA ALA A 45 -17.74 -18.38 -5.40
C ALA A 45 -17.44 -17.11 -6.26
N ALA A 46 -16.17 -16.84 -6.57
CA ALA A 46 -15.82 -15.74 -7.46
C ALA A 46 -16.30 -16.00 -8.89
N VAL A 47 -16.10 -17.21 -9.43
CA VAL A 47 -16.63 -17.60 -10.76
C VAL A 47 -18.15 -17.46 -10.81
N GLU A 48 -18.84 -17.97 -9.81
CA GLU A 48 -20.31 -17.89 -9.73
C GLU A 48 -20.79 -16.44 -9.64
N LYS A 49 -20.20 -15.66 -8.74
CA LYS A 49 -20.60 -14.26 -8.48
C LYS A 49 -20.38 -13.34 -9.68
N TYR A 50 -19.26 -13.48 -10.38
CA TYR A 50 -18.89 -12.57 -11.46
C TYR A 50 -19.26 -13.10 -12.86
N GLY A 51 -19.64 -14.37 -12.97
CA GLY A 51 -20.10 -14.99 -14.21
C GLY A 51 -19.05 -15.07 -15.32
N CYS A 52 -17.76 -15.10 -14.97
CA CYS A 52 -16.65 -15.16 -15.92
C CYS A 52 -15.48 -15.97 -15.34
N GLY A 53 -14.45 -16.20 -16.15
CA GLY A 53 -13.21 -16.87 -15.74
C GLY A 53 -13.40 -18.35 -15.42
N LYS A 54 -12.35 -18.94 -14.85
CA LYS A 54 -12.31 -20.33 -14.37
C LYS A 54 -11.69 -20.37 -12.98
N ALA A 55 -12.21 -21.22 -12.10
CA ALA A 55 -11.59 -21.50 -10.81
C ALA A 55 -10.34 -22.36 -10.98
N VAL A 56 -9.28 -22.04 -10.23
CA VAL A 56 -8.01 -22.76 -10.13
C VAL A 56 -7.62 -22.78 -8.66
N TYR A 57 -6.99 -23.85 -8.20
CA TYR A 57 -6.72 -24.03 -6.77
C TYR A 57 -5.22 -24.02 -6.44
N ASP A 58 -4.38 -24.09 -7.47
CA ASP A 58 -2.93 -23.92 -7.40
C ASP A 58 -2.48 -23.02 -8.57
N TYR A 59 -1.85 -21.89 -8.27
CA TYR A 59 -1.40 -20.94 -9.30
C TYR A 59 -0.34 -21.54 -10.24
N HIS A 60 0.39 -22.59 -9.83
CA HIS A 60 1.34 -23.26 -10.68
C HIS A 60 0.69 -23.89 -11.93
N GLU A 61 -0.60 -24.23 -11.87
CA GLU A 61 -1.33 -24.81 -13.02
C GLU A 61 -1.49 -23.83 -14.18
N ILE A 62 -1.32 -22.52 -13.93
CA ILE A 62 -1.54 -21.46 -14.93
C ILE A 62 -0.28 -20.66 -15.27
N LEU A 63 0.88 -20.99 -14.69
CA LEU A 63 2.16 -20.31 -14.98
C LEU A 63 2.49 -20.34 -16.47
N ASP A 64 2.40 -21.51 -17.09
CA ASP A 64 2.78 -21.77 -18.49
C ASP A 64 1.66 -21.47 -19.49
N ASP A 65 0.53 -20.90 -19.05
CA ASP A 65 -0.55 -20.56 -19.99
C ASP A 65 -0.15 -19.43 -20.94
N PRO A 66 0.01 -19.69 -22.24
CA PRO A 66 0.47 -18.68 -23.21
C PRO A 66 -0.57 -17.59 -23.49
N GLU A 67 -1.82 -17.78 -23.08
CA GLU A 67 -2.87 -16.79 -23.23
C GLU A 67 -3.04 -15.90 -22.00
N LEU A 68 -2.36 -16.16 -20.89
CA LEU A 68 -2.37 -15.31 -19.72
C LEU A 68 -1.34 -14.18 -19.92
N ASP A 69 -1.78 -12.93 -19.86
CA ASP A 69 -0.92 -11.76 -20.08
C ASP A 69 -0.38 -11.22 -18.73
N SER A 70 -1.21 -11.22 -17.67
CA SER A 70 -0.83 -10.63 -16.38
C SER A 70 -1.60 -11.25 -15.21
N VAL A 71 -1.15 -10.93 -13.99
CA VAL A 71 -1.78 -11.37 -12.75
C VAL A 71 -1.93 -10.25 -11.73
N SER A 72 -2.98 -10.32 -10.89
CA SER A 72 -3.11 -9.55 -9.65
C SER A 72 -2.92 -10.48 -8.47
N VAL A 73 -1.89 -10.22 -7.66
CA VAL A 73 -1.57 -10.99 -6.45
C VAL A 73 -2.22 -10.31 -5.26
N CYS A 74 -3.27 -10.93 -4.72
CA CYS A 74 -4.12 -10.44 -3.63
C CYS A 74 -4.05 -11.37 -2.41
N THR A 75 -2.89 -11.97 -2.17
CA THR A 75 -2.65 -12.96 -1.12
C THR A 75 -2.17 -12.30 0.18
N HIS A 76 -1.69 -13.10 1.14
CA HIS A 76 -0.98 -12.60 2.32
C HIS A 76 0.43 -12.14 1.96
N ASN A 77 1.01 -11.25 2.78
CA ASN A 77 2.28 -10.58 2.52
C ASN A 77 3.46 -11.55 2.26
N ASP A 78 3.47 -12.71 2.93
CA ASP A 78 4.52 -13.73 2.81
C ASP A 78 4.52 -14.46 1.46
N LEU A 79 3.47 -14.32 0.67
CA LEU A 79 3.33 -14.93 -0.64
C LEU A 79 3.54 -13.95 -1.80
N HIS A 80 3.56 -12.62 -1.55
CA HIS A 80 3.69 -11.63 -2.60
C HIS A 80 4.94 -11.87 -3.44
N SER A 81 6.11 -11.99 -2.80
CA SER A 81 7.39 -12.14 -3.50
C SER A 81 7.48 -13.45 -4.28
N VAL A 82 7.07 -14.56 -3.66
CA VAL A 82 7.14 -15.88 -4.29
C VAL A 82 6.29 -15.93 -5.55
N ILE A 83 5.01 -15.57 -5.43
CA ILE A 83 4.06 -15.62 -6.55
C ILE A 83 4.44 -14.62 -7.65
N ALA A 84 4.82 -13.39 -7.30
CA ALA A 84 5.20 -12.38 -8.28
C ALA A 84 6.45 -12.80 -9.07
N ILE A 85 7.47 -13.36 -8.40
CA ILE A 85 8.70 -13.83 -9.03
C ILE A 85 8.41 -14.99 -10.00
N ASP A 86 7.58 -15.96 -9.59
CA ASP A 86 7.24 -17.10 -10.44
C ASP A 86 6.51 -16.64 -11.72
N PHE A 87 5.53 -15.74 -11.61
CA PHE A 87 4.83 -15.22 -12.78
C PHE A 87 5.72 -14.36 -13.68
N MET A 88 6.59 -13.51 -13.13
CA MET A 88 7.54 -12.75 -13.96
C MET A 88 8.52 -13.66 -14.71
N ARG A 89 9.00 -14.73 -14.09
CA ARG A 89 9.84 -15.74 -14.76
C ARG A 89 9.09 -16.56 -15.81
N ALA A 90 7.76 -16.66 -15.66
CA ALA A 90 6.85 -17.25 -16.66
C ALA A 90 6.33 -16.23 -17.69
N ASP A 91 7.05 -15.12 -17.87
CA ASP A 91 6.73 -14.07 -18.86
C ASP A 91 5.38 -13.35 -18.64
N LYS A 92 4.90 -13.22 -17.39
CA LYS A 92 3.67 -12.49 -17.05
C LYS A 92 3.99 -11.18 -16.34
N ASP A 93 3.20 -10.14 -16.63
CA ASP A 93 3.24 -8.89 -15.89
C ASP A 93 2.45 -9.01 -14.58
N VAL A 94 2.87 -8.31 -13.53
CA VAL A 94 2.33 -8.51 -12.17
C VAL A 94 1.90 -7.18 -11.55
N LEU A 95 0.70 -7.16 -10.98
CA LEU A 95 0.28 -6.22 -9.96
C LEU A 95 0.21 -6.99 -8.63
N SER A 96 1.08 -6.65 -7.68
CA SER A 96 1.08 -7.26 -6.36
C SER A 96 0.53 -6.30 -5.33
N GLU A 97 -0.35 -6.76 -4.44
CA GLU A 97 -0.80 -5.96 -3.31
C GLU A 97 0.37 -5.47 -2.42
N LYS A 98 0.09 -4.38 -1.69
CA LYS A 98 1.01 -3.85 -0.69
C LYS A 98 1.01 -4.70 0.59
N PRO A 99 2.11 -4.69 1.36
CA PRO A 99 3.42 -4.14 1.01
C PRO A 99 4.05 -4.91 -0.14
N ALA A 100 5.09 -4.37 -0.78
CA ALA A 100 5.77 -5.07 -1.88
C ALA A 100 6.13 -6.51 -1.47
N ALA A 101 6.70 -6.66 -0.28
CA ALA A 101 6.99 -7.95 0.33
C ALA A 101 7.00 -7.80 1.86
N ARG A 102 7.10 -8.92 2.56
CA ARG A 102 7.17 -9.03 4.02
C ARG A 102 8.41 -8.35 4.61
N VAL A 103 9.55 -8.46 3.92
CA VAL A 103 10.83 -7.89 4.31
C VAL A 103 11.56 -7.29 3.11
N LEU A 104 12.49 -6.36 3.38
CA LEU A 104 13.23 -5.64 2.32
C LEU A 104 13.97 -6.57 1.35
N SER A 105 14.60 -7.64 1.85
CA SER A 105 15.36 -8.56 0.98
C SER A 105 14.47 -9.27 -0.06
N GLU A 106 13.23 -9.60 0.29
CA GLU A 106 12.26 -10.17 -0.64
C GLU A 106 11.84 -9.13 -1.70
N ALA A 107 11.58 -7.88 -1.29
CA ALA A 107 11.24 -6.81 -2.22
C ALA A 107 12.39 -6.50 -3.21
N LEU A 108 13.65 -6.52 -2.74
CA LEU A 108 14.83 -6.35 -3.60
C LEU A 108 14.99 -7.52 -4.59
N GLU A 109 14.67 -8.75 -4.22
CA GLU A 109 14.69 -9.88 -5.17
C GLU A 109 13.57 -9.75 -6.21
N MET A 110 12.37 -9.29 -5.82
CA MET A 110 11.29 -8.97 -6.76
C MET A 110 11.73 -7.91 -7.78
N GLN A 111 12.34 -6.81 -7.31
CA GLN A 111 12.88 -5.75 -8.17
C GLN A 111 13.92 -6.30 -9.15
N LYS A 112 14.86 -7.08 -8.65
CA LYS A 112 15.90 -7.71 -9.48
C LYS A 112 15.29 -8.60 -10.56
N VAL A 113 14.33 -9.45 -10.24
CA VAL A 113 13.67 -10.34 -11.21
C VAL A 113 12.85 -9.52 -12.23
N ALA A 114 12.18 -8.45 -11.80
CA ALA A 114 11.49 -7.55 -12.72
C ALA A 114 12.46 -6.96 -13.77
N HIS A 115 13.64 -6.50 -13.33
CA HIS A 115 14.69 -6.00 -14.23
C HIS A 115 15.28 -7.10 -15.14
N GLU A 116 15.53 -8.29 -14.61
CA GLU A 116 16.08 -9.43 -15.37
C GLU A 116 15.13 -9.91 -16.48
N THR A 117 13.82 -9.94 -16.18
CA THR A 117 12.80 -10.44 -17.10
C THR A 117 12.22 -9.35 -18.02
N GLY A 118 12.39 -8.07 -17.64
CA GLY A 118 11.76 -6.93 -18.33
C GLY A 118 10.23 -6.93 -18.18
N ARG A 119 9.70 -7.65 -17.18
CA ARG A 119 8.27 -7.66 -16.86
C ARG A 119 7.88 -6.45 -16.02
N ILE A 120 6.65 -6.01 -16.19
CA ILE A 120 6.08 -4.96 -15.35
C ILE A 120 5.76 -5.57 -13.98
N LEU A 121 6.28 -4.96 -12.94
CA LEU A 121 5.89 -5.23 -11.56
C LEU A 121 5.36 -3.93 -10.94
N SER A 122 4.05 -3.87 -10.73
CA SER A 122 3.38 -2.80 -10.02
C SER A 122 3.06 -3.24 -8.60
N ILE A 123 3.16 -2.32 -7.65
CA ILE A 123 2.76 -2.55 -6.25
C ILE A 123 1.44 -1.83 -5.98
N GLY A 124 0.52 -2.46 -5.27
CA GLY A 124 -0.83 -1.99 -4.95
C GLY A 124 -0.84 -0.80 -3.98
N VAL A 125 -0.17 0.29 -4.34
CA VAL A 125 -0.13 1.55 -3.58
C VAL A 125 -1.20 2.51 -4.11
N CYS A 126 -2.45 2.08 -3.99
CA CYS A 126 -3.64 2.70 -4.58
C CYS A 126 -3.79 4.21 -4.32
N ASN A 127 -3.24 4.72 -3.21
CA ASN A 127 -3.31 6.15 -2.87
C ASN A 127 -2.67 7.05 -3.92
N ARG A 128 -1.64 6.59 -4.66
CA ARG A 128 -1.03 7.34 -5.78
C ARG A 128 -2.04 7.68 -6.89
N PHE A 129 -3.17 6.97 -6.94
CA PHE A 129 -4.24 7.16 -7.92
C PHE A 129 -5.41 7.99 -7.38
N GLY A 130 -5.36 8.38 -6.10
CA GLY A 130 -6.38 9.21 -5.46
C GLY A 130 -6.45 10.62 -6.05
N THR A 131 -7.66 11.10 -6.35
CA THR A 131 -7.86 12.42 -6.96
C THR A 131 -7.31 13.55 -6.09
N ALA A 132 -7.56 13.53 -4.77
CA ALA A 132 -7.02 14.52 -3.85
C ALA A 132 -5.49 14.51 -3.82
N VAL A 133 -4.90 13.31 -3.80
CA VAL A 133 -3.44 13.10 -3.76
C VAL A 133 -2.78 13.67 -5.02
N ASN A 134 -3.36 13.44 -6.20
CA ASN A 134 -2.85 14.00 -7.45
C ASN A 134 -2.96 15.53 -7.47
N HIS A 135 -4.04 16.12 -6.97
CA HIS A 135 -4.14 17.59 -6.84
C HIS A 135 -3.10 18.16 -5.86
N ILE A 136 -2.81 17.46 -4.75
CA ILE A 136 -1.75 17.86 -3.81
C ILE A 136 -0.40 17.84 -4.51
N LYS A 137 -0.10 16.73 -5.22
CA LYS A 137 1.13 16.61 -6.01
C LYS A 137 1.25 17.72 -7.05
N ASP A 138 0.19 17.99 -7.82
CA ASP A 138 0.17 19.05 -8.82
C ASP A 138 0.49 20.43 -8.20
N LEU A 139 -0.06 20.74 -7.00
CA LEU A 139 0.22 21.98 -6.28
C LEU A 139 1.67 22.07 -5.80
N ILE A 140 2.23 20.95 -5.32
CA ILE A 140 3.64 20.88 -4.91
C ILE A 140 4.55 21.05 -6.13
N ASP A 141 4.32 20.31 -7.21
CA ASP A 141 5.09 20.36 -8.45
C ASP A 141 5.04 21.75 -9.13
N ALA A 142 3.89 22.45 -9.01
CA ALA A 142 3.74 23.83 -9.48
C ALA A 142 4.45 24.88 -8.59
N GLY A 143 5.01 24.46 -7.45
CA GLY A 143 5.68 25.36 -6.50
C GLY A 143 4.73 26.27 -5.71
N GLU A 144 3.44 25.92 -5.64
CA GLU A 144 2.44 26.69 -4.89
C GLU A 144 2.71 26.67 -3.37
N LEU A 145 3.33 25.60 -2.86
CA LEU A 145 3.75 25.50 -1.46
C LEU A 145 5.13 26.14 -1.20
N GLY A 146 5.88 26.49 -2.26
CA GLY A 146 7.29 26.85 -2.15
C GLY A 146 8.15 25.63 -1.87
N GLU A 147 9.17 25.76 -1.03
CA GLU A 147 9.97 24.62 -0.55
C GLU A 147 9.17 23.85 0.53
N VAL A 148 8.78 22.62 0.22
CA VAL A 148 8.22 21.72 1.25
C VAL A 148 9.38 21.21 2.07
N TYR A 149 9.53 21.71 3.29
CA TYR A 149 10.67 21.38 4.16
C TYR A 149 10.36 20.35 5.25
N HIS A 150 9.08 20.18 5.60
CA HIS A 150 8.63 19.23 6.60
C HIS A 150 7.29 18.60 6.21
N VAL A 151 7.16 17.29 6.44
CA VAL A 151 5.88 16.57 6.35
C VAL A 151 5.64 15.86 7.67
N TYR A 152 4.43 16.02 8.22
CA TYR A 152 3.99 15.28 9.40
C TYR A 152 2.81 14.37 9.05
N ALA A 153 2.89 13.11 9.44
CA ALA A 153 1.81 12.15 9.27
C ALA A 153 1.31 11.61 10.61
N SER A 154 -0.01 11.56 10.76
CA SER A 154 -0.67 10.84 11.84
C SER A 154 -1.58 9.78 11.26
N PHE A 155 -1.38 8.51 11.65
CA PHE A 155 -2.22 7.37 11.32
C PHE A 155 -2.50 6.55 12.58
N ARG A 156 -3.10 7.19 13.55
CA ARG A 156 -3.32 6.67 14.90
C ARG A 156 -4.78 6.31 15.12
N ALA A 157 -5.03 5.11 15.62
CA ALA A 157 -6.34 4.67 16.03
C ALA A 157 -6.38 4.27 17.51
N ASN A 158 -7.59 4.29 18.06
CA ASN A 158 -7.81 3.90 19.47
C ASN A 158 -7.76 2.37 19.60
N ARG A 159 -8.54 1.63 18.78
CA ARG A 159 -8.70 0.16 18.88
C ARG A 159 -9.02 -0.42 17.50
N SER A 160 -7.99 -0.59 16.65
CA SER A 160 -8.15 -1.03 15.26
C SER A 160 -7.15 -2.11 14.85
N ILE A 161 -6.70 -2.97 15.77
CA ILE A 161 -5.84 -4.11 15.44
C ILE A 161 -6.63 -5.05 14.52
N PRO A 162 -6.18 -5.34 13.27
CA PRO A 162 -6.89 -6.22 12.35
C PRO A 162 -6.74 -7.68 12.77
N GLY A 163 -7.85 -8.38 13.05
CA GLY A 163 -7.89 -9.81 13.31
C GLY A 163 -6.82 -10.27 14.30
N ILE A 164 -6.85 -9.72 15.52
CA ILE A 164 -5.83 -10.00 16.57
C ILE A 164 -5.62 -11.51 16.75
N GLY A 165 -4.36 -11.96 16.84
CA GLY A 165 -4.01 -13.37 16.93
C GLY A 165 -3.89 -14.10 15.57
N GLY A 166 -4.43 -13.51 14.49
CA GLY A 166 -4.36 -14.05 13.14
C GLY A 166 -3.11 -13.64 12.36
N ASP A 167 -3.16 -13.78 11.03
CA ASP A 167 -2.00 -13.57 10.14
C ASP A 167 -1.48 -12.13 10.14
N PHE A 168 -2.35 -11.11 10.30
CA PHE A 168 -1.93 -9.71 10.42
C PHE A 168 -1.02 -9.44 11.61
N THR A 169 -1.20 -10.17 12.70
CA THR A 169 -0.49 -9.95 13.96
C THR A 169 0.64 -10.93 14.22
N ARG A 170 0.90 -11.82 13.25
CA ARG A 170 2.00 -12.78 13.29
C ARG A 170 3.12 -12.32 12.35
N LYS A 171 4.27 -11.93 12.92
CA LYS A 171 5.42 -11.37 12.17
C LYS A 171 5.90 -12.26 11.03
N SER A 172 5.85 -13.59 11.19
CA SER A 172 6.26 -14.54 10.15
C SER A 172 5.37 -14.49 8.90
N ALA A 173 4.12 -14.03 9.01
CA ALA A 173 3.19 -13.87 7.90
C ALA A 173 3.15 -12.43 7.39
N SER A 174 3.03 -11.45 8.29
CA SER A 174 2.84 -10.04 7.93
C SER A 174 4.13 -9.25 7.69
N GLY A 175 5.25 -9.65 8.33
CA GLY A 175 6.51 -8.90 8.35
C GLY A 175 6.58 -7.86 9.46
N GLY A 176 5.46 -7.34 9.93
CA GLY A 176 5.32 -6.36 10.99
C GLY A 176 3.87 -5.95 11.18
N GLY A 177 3.64 -4.98 12.05
CA GLY A 177 2.29 -4.55 12.41
C GLY A 177 1.86 -3.25 11.73
N THR A 178 1.56 -2.24 12.55
CA THR A 178 1.05 -0.93 12.12
C THR A 178 1.92 -0.27 11.06
N LEU A 179 3.26 -0.36 11.18
CA LEU A 179 4.16 0.26 10.20
C LEU A 179 4.03 -0.40 8.83
N ILE A 180 3.98 -1.73 8.76
CA ILE A 180 3.87 -2.48 7.51
C ILE A 180 2.48 -2.31 6.88
N ASP A 181 1.41 -2.37 7.68
CA ASP A 181 0.04 -2.34 7.14
C ASP A 181 -0.44 -0.93 6.81
N TRP A 182 -0.34 0.02 7.76
CA TRP A 182 -0.78 1.40 7.55
C TRP A 182 0.35 2.34 7.13
N GLY A 183 1.52 2.19 7.76
CA GLY A 183 2.66 3.05 7.51
C GLY A 183 3.08 3.05 6.04
N VAL A 184 3.03 1.91 5.36
CA VAL A 184 3.32 1.79 3.92
C VAL A 184 2.52 2.78 3.09
N HIS A 185 1.23 2.94 3.36
CA HIS A 185 0.36 3.84 2.61
C HIS A 185 0.71 5.31 2.80
N TYR A 186 1.03 5.71 4.05
CA TYR A 186 1.35 7.10 4.39
C TYR A 186 2.74 7.49 3.88
N LEU A 187 3.72 6.63 4.08
CA LEU A 187 5.09 6.89 3.65
C LEU A 187 5.19 6.93 2.11
N ASP A 188 4.58 5.98 1.43
CA ASP A 188 4.53 5.95 -0.02
C ASP A 188 3.84 7.20 -0.61
N LEU A 189 2.67 7.58 -0.06
CA LEU A 189 1.94 8.78 -0.48
C LEU A 189 2.78 10.04 -0.31
N ILE A 190 3.50 10.18 0.81
CA ILE A 190 4.37 11.33 1.09
C ILE A 190 5.51 11.39 0.07
N LEU A 191 6.21 10.28 -0.17
CA LEU A 191 7.28 10.22 -1.16
C LEU A 191 6.75 10.61 -2.55
N TYR A 192 5.64 10.03 -2.96
CA TYR A 192 5.00 10.35 -4.24
C TYR A 192 4.65 11.84 -4.39
N CYS A 193 4.00 12.44 -3.40
CA CYS A 193 3.63 13.85 -3.45
C CYS A 193 4.84 14.79 -3.48
N CYS A 194 5.93 14.41 -2.79
CA CYS A 194 7.14 15.23 -2.70
C CYS A 194 8.16 14.99 -3.82
N GLY A 195 7.79 14.25 -4.89
CA GLY A 195 8.66 14.04 -6.04
C GLY A 195 9.70 12.93 -5.84
N GLU A 196 9.40 11.94 -5.03
CA GLU A 196 10.24 10.75 -4.74
C GLU A 196 11.60 11.13 -4.13
N PRO A 197 11.66 11.93 -3.06
CA PRO A 197 12.93 12.28 -2.43
C PRO A 197 13.64 11.04 -1.90
N LYS A 198 14.97 10.99 -2.09
CA LYS A 198 15.79 9.88 -1.62
C LYS A 198 15.83 9.87 -0.08
N PRO A 199 15.41 8.78 0.59
CA PRO A 199 15.59 8.65 2.03
C PRO A 199 17.08 8.48 2.37
N LEU A 200 17.55 9.18 3.41
CA LEU A 200 18.95 9.21 3.83
C LEU A 200 19.18 8.50 5.16
N THR A 201 18.37 8.85 6.17
CA THR A 201 18.44 8.24 7.50
C THR A 201 17.05 8.11 8.10
N ALA A 202 16.90 7.17 9.01
CA ALA A 202 15.68 7.02 9.81
C ALA A 202 16.03 6.80 11.30
N SER A 203 15.16 7.34 12.17
CA SER A 203 15.17 7.08 13.60
C SER A 203 13.74 6.85 14.06
N GLY A 204 13.48 5.75 14.76
CA GLY A 204 12.11 5.42 15.20
C GLY A 204 12.07 4.35 16.26
N GLU A 205 10.88 4.20 16.85
CA GLU A 205 10.55 3.17 17.83
C GLU A 205 9.25 2.49 17.44
N ALA A 206 9.25 1.17 17.43
CA ALA A 206 8.09 0.31 17.22
C ALA A 206 7.71 -0.34 18.56
N PHE A 207 6.43 -0.24 18.93
CA PHE A 207 5.94 -0.70 20.21
C PHE A 207 4.95 -1.85 20.04
N CYS A 208 5.07 -2.87 20.88
CA CYS A 208 4.09 -3.94 21.03
C CYS A 208 3.56 -3.87 22.47
N LYS A 209 2.47 -3.15 22.69
CA LYS A 209 1.97 -2.86 24.05
C LYS A 209 0.55 -3.37 24.30
N LEU A 210 -0.43 -2.95 23.48
CA LEU A 210 -1.84 -3.28 23.70
C LEU A 210 -2.19 -4.65 23.10
N GLY A 211 -1.72 -4.96 21.92
CA GLY A 211 -2.00 -6.23 21.26
C GLY A 211 -1.33 -7.44 21.92
N LYS A 212 -0.22 -7.22 22.64
CA LYS A 212 0.49 -8.29 23.36
C LYS A 212 -0.39 -9.06 24.33
N ASN A 213 -1.38 -8.40 24.93
CA ASN A 213 -2.35 -9.02 25.84
C ASN A 213 -3.65 -9.30 25.07
N ILE A 214 -3.64 -10.26 24.16
CA ILE A 214 -4.76 -10.59 23.27
C ILE A 214 -6.08 -10.70 24.04
N LYS A 215 -6.09 -11.42 25.17
CA LYS A 215 -7.31 -11.69 25.97
C LYS A 215 -7.89 -10.47 26.67
N ASP A 216 -7.09 -9.42 26.87
CA ASP A 216 -7.52 -8.16 27.48
C ASP A 216 -7.85 -7.09 26.45
N TYR A 217 -7.65 -7.37 25.15
CA TYR A 217 -7.90 -6.41 24.10
C TYR A 217 -9.39 -6.23 23.84
N VAL A 218 -9.82 -4.97 23.83
CA VAL A 218 -11.21 -4.60 23.59
C VAL A 218 -11.34 -3.90 22.24
N TYR A 219 -12.16 -4.44 21.36
CA TYR A 219 -12.50 -3.82 20.09
C TYR A 219 -13.56 -2.73 20.23
N THR A 220 -13.57 -1.81 19.25
CA THR A 220 -14.60 -0.75 19.11
C THR A 220 -15.22 -0.73 17.72
N GLY A 221 -15.35 -1.90 17.06
CA GLY A 221 -15.97 -2.03 15.74
C GLY A 221 -14.99 -2.03 14.57
N MET A 222 -13.89 -2.77 14.66
CA MET A 222 -12.93 -2.95 13.59
C MET A 222 -13.43 -3.98 12.55
N TRP A 223 -13.20 -3.74 11.25
CA TRP A 223 -13.75 -4.54 10.13
C TRP A 223 -13.37 -6.04 10.18
N ALA A 224 -12.21 -6.39 10.75
CA ALA A 224 -11.73 -7.77 10.88
C ALA A 224 -11.85 -8.30 12.31
N GLU A 225 -12.67 -7.69 13.18
CA GLU A 225 -12.87 -8.14 14.57
C GLU A 225 -13.34 -9.59 14.65
N ASN A 226 -14.19 -10.01 13.70
CA ASN A 226 -14.73 -11.37 13.64
C ASN A 226 -13.69 -12.43 13.20
N THR A 227 -12.49 -12.04 12.80
CA THR A 227 -11.38 -12.94 12.45
C THR A 227 -10.34 -13.06 13.56
N ALA A 228 -10.63 -12.51 14.77
CA ALA A 228 -9.75 -12.58 15.91
C ALA A 228 -9.58 -14.02 16.42
N ASP A 229 -8.33 -14.39 16.69
CA ASP A 229 -7.97 -15.65 17.34
C ASP A 229 -7.39 -15.35 18.74
N MET A 230 -8.19 -15.56 19.76
CA MET A 230 -7.81 -15.24 21.14
C MET A 230 -6.73 -16.16 21.74
N ASP A 231 -6.42 -17.27 21.06
CA ASP A 231 -5.33 -18.19 21.42
C ASP A 231 -4.17 -18.14 20.40
N GLY A 232 -4.24 -17.19 19.45
CA GLY A 232 -3.25 -16.97 18.41
C GLY A 232 -2.01 -16.22 18.88
N VAL A 233 -1.23 -15.71 17.90
CA VAL A 233 0.07 -15.05 18.16
C VAL A 233 -0.04 -13.55 17.90
N TYR A 234 0.56 -12.75 18.78
CA TYR A 234 0.77 -11.32 18.61
C TYR A 234 2.24 -10.96 18.88
N ASP A 235 3.03 -10.77 17.83
CA ASP A 235 4.46 -10.49 17.90
C ASP A 235 4.92 -9.35 16.98
N VAL A 236 3.98 -8.44 16.65
CA VAL A 236 4.21 -7.27 15.80
C VAL A 236 3.97 -5.95 16.57
N ASP A 237 4.29 -4.82 15.96
CA ASP A 237 4.01 -3.50 16.51
C ASP A 237 2.52 -3.15 16.44
N ASP A 238 1.99 -2.57 17.53
CA ASP A 238 0.66 -1.97 17.58
C ASP A 238 0.72 -0.43 17.48
N SER A 239 1.91 0.15 17.71
CA SER A 239 2.17 1.56 17.47
C SER A 239 3.63 1.82 17.08
N VAL A 240 3.88 2.92 16.39
CA VAL A 240 5.19 3.31 15.88
C VAL A 240 5.33 4.82 15.79
N THR A 241 6.52 5.34 16.06
CA THR A 241 6.86 6.74 15.85
C THR A 241 8.21 6.85 15.16
N GLY A 242 8.42 7.90 14.36
CA GLY A 242 9.70 8.06 13.69
C GLY A 242 9.89 9.39 13.00
N ILE A 243 11.15 9.61 12.63
CA ILE A 243 11.63 10.71 11.80
C ILE A 243 12.53 10.15 10.70
N ILE A 244 12.35 10.63 9.48
CA ILE A 244 13.11 10.25 8.30
C ILE A 244 13.71 11.51 7.70
N ARG A 245 15.01 11.52 7.46
CA ARG A 245 15.67 12.57 6.67
C ARG A 245 15.76 12.12 5.22
N THR A 246 15.43 13.02 4.32
CA THR A 246 15.54 12.81 2.87
C THR A 246 16.42 13.90 2.27
N ASP A 247 16.72 13.82 0.99
CA ASP A 247 17.32 14.92 0.23
C ASP A 247 16.32 16.03 -0.14
N GLY A 248 15.07 15.90 0.29
CA GLY A 248 14.00 16.88 0.26
C GLY A 248 13.47 17.17 1.68
N PRO A 249 12.16 17.04 1.94
CA PRO A 249 11.58 17.33 3.26
C PRO A 249 12.01 16.32 4.33
N THR A 250 12.13 16.79 5.57
CA THR A 250 12.12 15.88 6.72
C THR A 250 10.72 15.36 6.96
N ILE A 251 10.57 14.06 7.17
CA ILE A 251 9.28 13.42 7.43
C ILE A 251 9.25 12.97 8.90
N SER A 252 8.22 13.33 9.64
CA SER A 252 7.96 12.80 10.98
C SER A 252 6.57 12.18 11.04
N PHE A 253 6.40 11.13 11.84
CA PHE A 253 5.12 10.44 11.90
C PHE A 253 4.86 9.78 13.24
N ASN A 254 3.56 9.59 13.54
CA ASN A 254 3.06 8.72 14.58
C ASN A 254 1.99 7.81 13.98
N GLY A 255 2.11 6.51 14.20
CA GLY A 255 1.19 5.50 13.70
C GLY A 255 0.76 4.54 14.80
N ALA A 256 -0.49 4.11 14.77
CA ALA A 256 -0.97 3.08 15.69
C ALA A 256 -2.23 2.40 15.16
N TRP A 257 -2.25 1.10 15.23
CA TRP A 257 -3.49 0.34 15.21
C TRP A 257 -4.25 0.50 16.53
N ALA A 258 -3.50 0.63 17.64
CA ALA A 258 -4.10 0.78 18.96
C ALA A 258 -3.24 1.63 19.91
N GLU A 259 -3.84 2.69 20.42
CA GLU A 259 -3.30 3.53 21.48
C GLU A 259 -4.41 3.93 22.47
N ASN A 260 -4.03 4.33 23.69
CA ASN A 260 -4.96 4.88 24.66
C ASN A 260 -5.18 6.39 24.41
N ILE A 261 -5.84 6.70 23.29
CA ILE A 261 -6.19 8.04 22.85
C ILE A 261 -7.72 8.18 22.76
N GLY A 262 -8.21 9.42 22.81
CA GLY A 262 -9.66 9.68 22.77
C GLY A 262 -10.27 9.47 21.40
N GLU A 263 -9.62 9.96 20.34
CA GLU A 263 -10.10 9.91 18.96
C GLU A 263 -8.98 9.47 18.02
N SER A 264 -9.36 8.81 16.92
CA SER A 264 -8.43 8.44 15.86
C SER A 264 -8.02 9.65 15.04
N GLU A 265 -6.77 9.68 14.60
CA GLU A 265 -6.18 10.78 13.82
C GLU A 265 -5.53 10.22 12.56
N THR A 266 -6.06 10.59 11.39
CA THR A 266 -5.59 10.08 10.10
C THR A 266 -5.42 11.23 9.10
N TYR A 267 -4.26 11.90 9.14
CA TYR A 267 -3.97 13.04 8.26
C TYR A 267 -2.49 13.15 7.93
N ILE A 268 -2.20 13.94 6.89
CA ILE A 268 -0.85 14.33 6.47
C ILE A 268 -0.80 15.85 6.32
N ASP A 269 0.17 16.48 6.98
CA ASP A 269 0.49 17.91 6.81
C ASP A 269 1.73 18.05 5.93
N PHE A 270 1.60 18.69 4.78
CA PHE A 270 2.70 19.15 3.94
C PHE A 270 2.98 20.61 4.27
N ILE A 271 4.16 20.91 4.76
CA ILE A 271 4.52 22.23 5.29
C ILE A 271 5.58 22.86 4.40
N GLY A 272 5.15 23.84 3.60
CA GLY A 272 6.02 24.63 2.74
C GLY A 272 6.24 26.05 3.27
N ASP A 273 7.21 26.75 2.70
CA ASP A 273 7.60 28.11 3.11
C ASP A 273 6.64 29.19 2.56
N LYS A 274 5.80 28.86 1.56
CA LYS A 274 4.77 29.78 1.01
C LYS A 274 3.36 29.37 1.39
N ALA A 275 3.09 28.08 1.49
CA ALA A 275 1.78 27.53 1.82
C ALA A 275 1.91 26.16 2.49
N GLY A 276 0.85 25.65 3.09
CA GLY A 276 0.77 24.32 3.66
C GLY A 276 -0.53 23.63 3.31
N ILE A 277 -0.52 22.31 3.33
CA ILE A 277 -1.70 21.47 3.08
C ILE A 277 -1.88 20.50 4.24
N ARG A 278 -3.12 20.38 4.75
CA ARG A 278 -3.56 19.24 5.52
C ARG A 278 -4.43 18.33 4.66
N HIS A 279 -3.99 17.15 4.40
CA HIS A 279 -4.75 16.10 3.73
C HIS A 279 -5.39 15.18 4.76
N GLN A 280 -6.72 15.05 4.75
CA GLN A 280 -7.42 14.01 5.49
C GLN A 280 -7.30 12.72 4.70
N TYR A 281 -6.70 11.69 5.29
CA TYR A 281 -6.45 10.41 4.62
C TYR A 281 -7.75 9.82 4.03
N CYS A 282 -7.71 9.37 2.79
CA CYS A 282 -8.87 8.95 1.98
C CYS A 282 -9.96 10.03 1.78
N GLY A 283 -9.66 11.29 2.10
CA GLY A 283 -10.59 12.42 2.00
C GLY A 283 -10.06 13.55 1.13
N GLY A 284 -10.58 14.75 1.37
CA GLY A 284 -10.11 15.98 0.75
C GLY A 284 -8.89 16.58 1.44
N PHE A 285 -8.60 17.83 1.13
CA PHE A 285 -7.53 18.58 1.79
C PHE A 285 -7.90 20.05 2.02
N VAL A 286 -7.18 20.66 2.95
CA VAL A 286 -7.25 22.10 3.25
C VAL A 286 -5.92 22.72 2.90
N LEU A 287 -5.96 23.79 2.11
CA LEU A 287 -4.81 24.63 1.76
C LEU A 287 -4.77 25.86 2.68
N TYR A 288 -3.63 26.12 3.29
CA TYR A 288 -3.33 27.28 4.11
C TYR A 288 -2.30 28.15 3.37
N SER A 289 -2.63 29.41 3.10
CA SER A 289 -1.76 30.30 2.33
C SER A 289 -1.88 31.74 2.78
N VAL A 290 -1.04 32.64 2.22
CA VAL A 290 -1.10 34.09 2.44
C VAL A 290 -1.36 34.78 1.11
N LYS A 291 -2.34 35.69 1.06
CA LYS A 291 -2.60 36.52 -0.09
C LYS A 291 -2.94 37.95 0.33
N ASN A 292 -2.22 38.91 -0.20
CA ASN A 292 -2.42 40.34 0.11
C ASN A 292 -2.41 40.64 1.63
N GLY A 293 -1.49 40.00 2.38
CA GLY A 293 -1.38 40.16 3.84
C GLY A 293 -2.47 39.45 4.66
N MET A 294 -3.31 38.64 4.02
CA MET A 294 -4.37 37.86 4.69
C MET A 294 -4.00 36.39 4.74
N LEU A 295 -4.21 35.76 5.89
CA LEU A 295 -4.18 34.32 6.04
C LEU A 295 -5.45 33.72 5.43
N LEU A 296 -5.28 32.77 4.53
CA LEU A 296 -6.37 32.08 3.86
C LEU A 296 -6.41 30.62 4.25
N ARG A 297 -7.63 30.10 4.40
CA ARG A 297 -7.95 28.70 4.51
C ARG A 297 -8.90 28.32 3.38
N SER A 298 -8.48 27.43 2.49
CA SER A 298 -9.26 27.03 1.32
C SER A 298 -9.51 25.52 1.35
N GLU A 299 -10.76 25.14 1.06
CA GLU A 299 -11.17 23.73 0.93
C GLU A 299 -11.56 23.48 -0.53
N PRO A 300 -10.62 23.02 -1.39
CA PRO A 300 -10.92 22.74 -2.78
C PRO A 300 -12.02 21.67 -2.91
N LYS A 301 -12.92 21.88 -3.87
CA LYS A 301 -13.96 20.91 -4.20
C LYS A 301 -13.68 20.35 -5.59
N PHE A 302 -13.65 19.03 -5.69
CA PHE A 302 -13.39 18.31 -6.93
C PHE A 302 -14.23 17.01 -6.96
N ARG A 303 -14.40 16.45 -8.14
CA ARG A 303 -15.05 15.15 -8.30
C ARG A 303 -14.00 14.06 -8.09
N SER A 304 -14.17 13.24 -7.07
CA SER A 304 -13.31 12.09 -6.81
C SER A 304 -13.65 10.94 -7.76
N LYS A 305 -12.61 10.21 -8.18
CA LYS A 305 -12.69 8.93 -8.83
C LYS A 305 -12.36 7.83 -7.81
N ASP A 306 -12.75 6.61 -8.11
CA ASP A 306 -12.34 5.44 -7.35
C ASP A 306 -10.84 5.17 -7.62
N PHE A 307 -10.02 5.21 -6.58
CA PHE A 307 -8.57 5.09 -6.74
C PHE A 307 -8.12 3.65 -7.07
N TYR A 308 -8.86 2.63 -6.65
CA TYR A 308 -8.58 1.25 -7.07
C TYR A 308 -8.92 1.05 -8.55
N GLU A 309 -10.02 1.64 -9.03
CA GLU A 309 -10.36 1.61 -10.45
C GLU A 309 -9.30 2.31 -11.31
N GLU A 310 -8.80 3.47 -10.87
CA GLU A 310 -7.72 4.20 -11.56
C GLU A 310 -6.38 3.44 -11.50
N GLU A 311 -6.07 2.74 -10.41
CA GLU A 311 -4.89 1.87 -10.28
C GLU A 311 -4.91 0.72 -11.28
N ILE A 312 -6.00 -0.04 -11.30
CA ILE A 312 -6.19 -1.16 -12.22
C ILE A 312 -6.17 -0.69 -13.67
N ASN A 313 -6.83 0.44 -13.99
CA ASN A 313 -6.81 1.01 -15.33
C ASN A 313 -5.39 1.40 -15.75
N SER A 314 -4.62 2.01 -14.85
CA SER A 314 -3.22 2.35 -15.09
C SER A 314 -2.36 1.11 -15.33
N PHE A 315 -2.51 0.06 -14.52
CA PHE A 315 -1.79 -1.19 -14.70
C PHE A 315 -2.12 -1.85 -16.05
N VAL A 316 -3.40 -1.96 -16.40
CA VAL A 316 -3.84 -2.50 -17.70
C VAL A 316 -3.25 -1.71 -18.87
N ASP A 317 -3.25 -0.38 -18.77
CA ASP A 317 -2.66 0.48 -19.80
C ASP A 317 -1.14 0.27 -19.91
N CYS A 318 -0.43 0.14 -18.79
CA CYS A 318 1.01 -0.18 -18.78
C CYS A 318 1.31 -1.53 -19.45
N VAL A 319 0.53 -2.57 -19.16
CA VAL A 319 0.69 -3.89 -19.80
C VAL A 319 0.54 -3.78 -21.33
N ILE A 320 -0.41 -2.96 -21.81
CA ILE A 320 -0.67 -2.78 -23.24
C ILE A 320 0.39 -1.90 -23.92
N THR A 321 0.75 -0.77 -23.30
CA THR A 321 1.61 0.24 -23.92
C THR A 321 3.08 0.03 -23.63
N ARG A 322 3.41 -0.73 -22.60
CA ARG A 322 4.76 -0.90 -22.03
C ARG A 322 5.35 0.40 -21.47
N GLU A 323 4.51 1.39 -21.19
CA GLU A 323 4.93 2.63 -20.55
C GLU A 323 5.04 2.47 -19.03
N HIS A 324 5.87 3.34 -18.43
CA HIS A 324 6.12 3.29 -16.98
C HIS A 324 4.87 3.54 -16.15
N ASN A 325 4.66 2.68 -15.16
CA ASN A 325 3.60 2.80 -14.18
C ASN A 325 4.07 3.64 -12.98
N ARG A 326 3.23 4.54 -12.47
CA ARG A 326 3.52 5.36 -11.29
C ARG A 326 3.61 4.57 -9.96
N ALA A 327 3.28 3.29 -9.97
CA ALA A 327 3.36 2.37 -8.83
C ALA A 327 4.40 1.25 -9.09
N ASP A 328 5.44 1.54 -9.88
CA ASP A 328 6.52 0.62 -10.19
C ASP A 328 7.29 0.19 -8.93
N ILE A 329 7.80 -1.05 -8.94
CA ILE A 329 8.60 -1.60 -7.83
C ILE A 329 9.79 -0.71 -7.48
N ASP A 330 10.43 -0.06 -8.45
CA ASP A 330 11.59 0.82 -8.21
C ASP A 330 11.23 1.98 -7.28
N LEU A 331 10.00 2.49 -7.36
CA LEU A 331 9.50 3.54 -6.47
C LEU A 331 9.11 2.97 -5.09
N ALA A 332 8.49 1.79 -5.05
CA ALA A 332 8.06 1.15 -3.81
C ALA A 332 9.23 0.68 -2.91
N ILE A 333 10.42 0.44 -3.50
CA ILE A 333 11.62 0.05 -2.74
C ILE A 333 12.04 1.12 -1.73
N ALA A 334 11.88 2.41 -2.03
CA ALA A 334 12.21 3.48 -1.08
C ALA A 334 11.37 3.37 0.20
N THR A 335 10.07 3.10 0.08
CA THR A 335 9.18 2.86 1.23
C THR A 335 9.59 1.61 2.02
N SER A 336 9.93 0.51 1.33
CA SER A 336 10.41 -0.72 1.98
C SER A 336 11.72 -0.51 2.75
N LYS A 337 12.66 0.27 2.20
CA LYS A 337 13.91 0.65 2.88
C LYS A 337 13.66 1.50 4.14
N ILE A 338 12.74 2.47 4.06
CA ILE A 338 12.36 3.29 5.21
C ILE A 338 11.77 2.41 6.33
N MET A 339 10.83 1.53 6.01
CA MET A 339 10.20 0.65 7.00
C MET A 339 11.24 -0.25 7.67
N GLN A 340 12.15 -0.87 6.90
CA GLN A 340 13.24 -1.67 7.46
C GLN A 340 14.12 -0.82 8.38
N ALA A 341 14.53 0.38 7.95
CA ALA A 341 15.40 1.26 8.76
C ALA A 341 14.72 1.72 10.07
N ILE A 342 13.39 1.90 10.08
CA ILE A 342 12.64 2.20 11.31
C ILE A 342 12.69 1.01 12.28
N TYR A 343 12.49 -0.22 11.80
CA TYR A 343 12.61 -1.41 12.66
C TYR A 343 14.03 -1.60 13.16
N ASP A 344 15.04 -1.44 12.29
CA ASP A 344 16.47 -1.53 12.68
C ASP A 344 16.82 -0.45 13.71
N SER A 345 16.31 0.77 13.53
CA SER A 345 16.49 1.88 14.48
C SER A 345 15.88 1.56 15.84
N SER A 346 14.67 0.99 15.85
CA SER A 346 13.99 0.58 17.08
C SER A 346 14.76 -0.53 17.82
N GLU A 347 15.33 -1.50 17.09
CA GLU A 347 16.10 -2.58 17.68
C GLU A 347 17.47 -2.09 18.21
N LEU A 348 18.13 -1.20 17.45
CA LEU A 348 19.47 -0.67 17.77
C LEU A 348 19.43 0.55 18.72
N HIS A 349 18.25 1.13 18.97
CA HIS A 349 18.04 2.37 19.74
C HIS A 349 18.91 3.54 19.25
N ARG A 350 19.04 3.70 17.94
CA ARG A 350 19.81 4.78 17.29
C ARG A 350 19.32 5.07 15.88
N GLU A 351 19.75 6.21 15.33
CA GLU A 351 19.57 6.52 13.92
C GLU A 351 20.28 5.50 13.00
N VAL A 352 19.64 5.13 11.90
CA VAL A 352 20.13 4.20 10.88
C VAL A 352 20.23 4.91 9.53
N VAL A 353 21.35 4.69 8.82
CA VAL A 353 21.55 5.18 7.44
C VAL A 353 20.77 4.26 6.47
N ILE A 354 20.16 4.86 5.47
CA ILE A 354 19.43 4.15 4.41
C ILE A 354 20.28 4.19 3.13
N ASP A 355 20.73 3.02 2.68
CA ASP A 355 21.57 2.83 1.48
C ASP A 355 20.75 2.69 0.18
#